data_b939dd39c309ca86d638c71b815ebf9a
#
_entry.id   b939dd39c309ca86d638c71b815ebf9a
#
_cell.length_a   1.000
_cell.length_b   1.000
_cell.length_c   1.000
_cell.angle_alpha   90.00
_cell.angle_beta   90.00
_cell.angle_gamma   90.00
#
_symmetry.space_group_name_H-M   'P 1'
#
loop_
_entity.id
_entity.type
_entity.pdbx_description
1 polymer ?
#
loop_
_entity_poly.entity_id
_entity_poly.type
_entity_poly.pdbx_seq_one_letter_code
_entity_poly.pdbx_strand_id
1 'polypeptide(L)'
;MIGEPVEVVRQQTTILLLCSDSNLRLVLQEVLEDKGYVVLPASDLARAVDWLSRCKPDLLLVRPYLSGISGYEAALYLRTKCHGIRILMVSGFLDDDRLQYQWSLQGIEVFPKPFTGEEFLQTVANVLATRDAVPTDATA
;
A
#
# COMPACT_ATOMS: atom_id res chain seq x y z
N MET A 1 -25.15 5.60 23.97
CA MET A 1 -24.79 5.58 23.45
C MET A 1 -24.51 5.55 22.47
N ILE A 2 -24.36 5.79 22.26
CA ILE A 2 -24.36 5.83 21.46
C ILE A 2 -23.62 6.06 20.52
N GLY A 3 -23.47 6.34 20.00
CA GLY A 3 -22.76 6.77 18.88
C GLY A 3 -21.46 6.23 18.59
N GLU A 4 -20.75 5.87 19.52
CA GLU A 4 -19.40 5.50 19.24
C GLU A 4 -19.26 4.28 18.39
N PRO A 5 -20.09 3.32 18.47
CA PRO A 5 -19.90 2.17 17.61
C PRO A 5 -19.91 2.52 16.17
N VAL A 6 -20.57 3.53 15.88
CA VAL A 6 -20.71 3.90 14.49
C VAL A 6 -19.41 4.25 13.83
N GLU A 7 -18.68 5.07 14.47
CA GLU A 7 -17.47 5.48 13.85
C GLU A 7 -16.52 4.37 13.69
N VAL A 8 -16.49 3.51 14.64
CA VAL A 8 -15.56 2.43 14.57
C VAL A 8 -15.74 1.64 13.32
N VAL A 9 -16.97 1.33 13.03
CA VAL A 9 -17.24 0.50 11.88
C VAL A 9 -16.78 1.13 10.60
N ARG A 10 -17.07 2.39 10.43
CA ARG A 10 -16.75 3.03 9.19
C ARG A 10 -15.32 3.32 8.99
N GLN A 11 -14.56 3.27 10.04
CA GLN A 11 -13.20 3.72 9.95
C GLN A 11 -12.20 2.64 9.59
N GLN A 12 -12.65 1.49 9.23
CA GLN A 12 -11.70 0.46 8.86
C GLN A 12 -11.05 0.79 7.55
N THR A 13 -9.75 0.88 7.59
CA THR A 13 -8.95 1.17 6.41
C THR A 13 -8.49 -0.14 5.80
N THR A 14 -8.60 -0.23 4.49
CA THR A 14 -8.30 -1.45 3.77
C THR A 14 -7.01 -1.30 2.99
N ILE A 15 -6.13 -2.25 3.13
CA ILE A 15 -4.82 -2.24 2.51
C ILE A 15 -4.66 -3.47 1.62
N LEU A 16 -4.34 -3.23 0.35
CA LEU A 16 -4.03 -4.32 -0.57
C LEU A 16 -2.53 -4.56 -0.48
N LEU A 17 -2.15 -5.75 -0.04
CA LEU A 17 -0.75 -6.09 0.18
C LEU A 17 -0.28 -7.02 -0.92
N LEU A 18 0.53 -6.49 -1.82
CA LEU A 18 1.03 -7.26 -2.95
C LEU A 18 2.48 -7.61 -2.72
N CYS A 19 2.71 -8.88 -2.43
CA CYS A 19 4.04 -9.35 -2.04
C CYS A 19 4.16 -10.82 -2.42
N SER A 20 5.15 -11.14 -3.25
CA SER A 20 5.33 -12.52 -3.69
C SER A 20 5.93 -13.42 -2.61
N ASP A 21 6.69 -12.84 -1.71
CA ASP A 21 7.33 -13.62 -0.65
C ASP A 21 6.30 -13.96 0.42
N SER A 22 5.99 -15.24 0.56
CA SER A 22 4.91 -15.62 1.47
C SER A 22 5.25 -15.36 2.93
N ASN A 23 6.50 -15.53 3.32
CA ASN A 23 6.88 -15.27 4.71
C ASN A 23 6.76 -13.79 5.04
N LEU A 24 7.29 -12.94 4.17
CA LEU A 24 7.21 -11.52 4.40
C LEU A 24 5.76 -11.05 4.34
N ARG A 25 4.99 -11.61 3.42
CA ARG A 25 3.60 -11.22 3.31
C ARG A 25 2.85 -11.51 4.59
N LEU A 26 3.09 -12.67 5.19
CA LEU A 26 2.42 -13.00 6.44
C LEU A 26 2.82 -12.08 7.56
N VAL A 27 4.11 -11.75 7.65
CA VAL A 27 4.58 -10.86 8.70
C VAL A 27 3.94 -9.48 8.56
N LEU A 28 3.95 -8.95 7.35
CA LEU A 28 3.38 -7.63 7.13
C LEU A 28 1.87 -7.64 7.39
N GLN A 29 1.22 -8.72 6.99
CA GLN A 29 -0.21 -8.81 7.21
C GLN A 29 -0.52 -8.79 8.70
N GLU A 30 0.23 -9.55 9.49
CA GLU A 30 -0.03 -9.61 10.92
C GLU A 30 0.21 -8.27 11.59
N VAL A 31 1.28 -7.62 11.19
CA VAL A 31 1.62 -6.33 11.78
C VAL A 31 0.51 -5.31 11.49
N LEU A 32 0.01 -5.32 10.27
CA LEU A 32 -1.03 -4.37 9.90
C LEU A 32 -2.37 -4.71 10.55
N GLU A 33 -2.72 -5.98 10.59
CA GLU A 33 -3.99 -6.36 11.21
C GLU A 33 -3.99 -6.08 12.69
N ASP A 34 -2.84 -6.16 13.32
CA ASP A 34 -2.74 -5.84 14.73
C ASP A 34 -3.12 -4.39 15.01
N LYS A 35 -2.94 -3.53 14.04
CA LYS A 35 -3.29 -2.12 14.19
C LYS A 35 -4.72 -1.83 13.75
N GLY A 36 -5.47 -2.84 13.36
CA GLY A 36 -6.85 -2.63 13.01
C GLY A 36 -7.12 -2.45 11.53
N TYR A 37 -6.10 -2.55 10.69
CA TYR A 37 -6.32 -2.46 9.25
C TYR A 37 -6.90 -3.76 8.71
N VAL A 38 -7.70 -3.63 7.68
CA VAL A 38 -8.17 -4.80 6.93
C VAL A 38 -7.16 -5.03 5.81
N VAL A 39 -6.59 -6.22 5.76
CA VAL A 39 -5.55 -6.53 4.79
C VAL A 39 -6.06 -7.51 3.75
N LEU A 40 -5.83 -7.17 2.48
CA LEU A 40 -6.17 -8.03 1.36
C LEU A 40 -4.85 -8.55 0.78
N PRO A 41 -4.44 -9.75 1.15
CA PRO A 41 -3.15 -10.25 0.70
C PRO A 41 -3.19 -10.77 -0.73
N ALA A 42 -2.16 -10.46 -1.49
CA ALA A 42 -2.05 -10.93 -2.86
C ALA A 42 -0.62 -11.36 -3.12
N SER A 43 -0.46 -12.55 -3.68
CA SER A 43 0.87 -13.05 -3.98
C SER A 43 1.32 -12.63 -5.38
N ASP A 44 0.40 -12.22 -6.23
CA ASP A 44 0.75 -11.82 -7.58
C ASP A 44 -0.28 -10.82 -8.09
N LEU A 45 0.00 -10.31 -9.28
CA LEU A 45 -0.86 -9.28 -9.86
C LEU A 45 -2.28 -9.80 -10.11
N ALA A 46 -2.41 -11.04 -10.54
CA ALA A 46 -3.73 -11.58 -10.84
C ALA A 46 -4.61 -11.59 -9.59
N ARG A 47 -4.02 -11.96 -8.45
CA ARG A 47 -4.78 -11.97 -7.21
C ARG A 47 -5.14 -10.55 -6.78
N ALA A 48 -4.22 -9.61 -7.00
CA ALA A 48 -4.50 -8.22 -6.66
C ALA A 48 -5.64 -7.68 -7.49
N VAL A 49 -5.66 -7.99 -8.78
CA VAL A 49 -6.75 -7.56 -9.65
C VAL A 49 -8.06 -8.17 -9.18
N ASP A 50 -8.01 -9.43 -8.78
CA ASP A 50 -9.21 -10.09 -8.29
C ASP A 50 -9.77 -9.37 -7.07
N TRP A 51 -8.90 -8.93 -6.15
CA TRP A 51 -9.37 -8.16 -5.01
C TRP A 51 -10.05 -6.87 -5.44
N LEU A 52 -9.49 -6.18 -6.44
CA LEU A 52 -10.04 -4.91 -6.87
C LEU A 52 -11.43 -5.07 -7.51
N SER A 53 -11.75 -6.26 -7.98
CA SER A 53 -13.07 -6.48 -8.53
C SER A 53 -14.12 -6.58 -7.44
N ARG A 54 -13.70 -6.73 -6.20
CA ARG A 54 -14.61 -6.91 -5.07
C ARG A 54 -14.49 -5.86 -4.00
N CYS A 55 -13.35 -5.20 -3.91
CA CYS A 55 -13.09 -4.26 -2.83
C CYS A 55 -12.41 -3.03 -3.38
N LYS A 56 -12.48 -1.97 -2.60
CA LYS A 56 -11.81 -0.73 -2.98
C LYS A 56 -10.85 -0.35 -1.86
N PRO A 57 -9.60 -0.80 -1.93
CA PRO A 57 -8.65 -0.50 -0.87
C PRO A 57 -8.23 0.95 -0.86
N ASP A 58 -7.77 1.38 0.29
CA ASP A 58 -7.29 2.75 0.47
C ASP A 58 -5.81 2.88 0.16
N LEU A 59 -5.08 1.80 0.30
CA LEU A 59 -3.64 1.82 0.13
C LEU A 59 -3.18 0.54 -0.54
N LEU A 60 -2.22 0.68 -1.45
CA LEU A 60 -1.52 -0.46 -2.03
C LEU A 60 -0.12 -0.50 -1.45
N LEU A 61 0.19 -1.57 -0.75
CA LEU A 61 1.55 -1.84 -0.32
C LEU A 61 2.14 -2.85 -1.28
N VAL A 62 3.25 -2.50 -1.90
CA VAL A 62 3.82 -3.36 -2.92
C VAL A 62 5.33 -3.39 -2.80
N ARG A 63 5.91 -4.55 -3.11
CA ARG A 63 7.36 -4.71 -3.13
C ARG A 63 7.86 -4.42 -4.54
N PRO A 64 9.08 -3.89 -4.66
CA PRO A 64 9.60 -3.56 -6.00
C PRO A 64 9.79 -4.77 -6.89
N TYR A 65 10.02 -5.94 -6.31
CA TYR A 65 10.27 -7.14 -7.10
C TYR A 65 9.19 -8.16 -6.85
N LEU A 66 8.49 -8.52 -7.89
CA LEU A 66 7.45 -9.53 -7.85
C LEU A 66 7.80 -10.58 -8.88
N SER A 67 7.14 -11.73 -8.79
CA SER A 67 7.34 -12.76 -9.78
C SER A 67 6.73 -12.31 -11.10
N GLY A 68 7.57 -12.18 -12.11
CA GLY A 68 7.08 -11.93 -13.46
C GLY A 68 6.84 -10.49 -13.82
N ILE A 69 6.89 -9.57 -12.88
CA ILE A 69 6.62 -8.17 -13.18
C ILE A 69 7.22 -7.33 -12.06
N SER A 70 7.63 -6.13 -12.37
CA SER A 70 8.16 -5.25 -11.34
C SER A 70 7.01 -4.68 -10.51
N GLY A 71 7.32 -4.35 -9.26
CA GLY A 71 6.32 -3.76 -8.40
C GLY A 71 5.84 -2.42 -8.94
N TYR A 72 6.75 -1.68 -9.57
CA TYR A 72 6.39 -0.38 -10.14
C TYR A 72 5.34 -0.55 -11.24
N GLU A 73 5.58 -1.48 -12.16
CA GLU A 73 4.63 -1.71 -13.23
C GLU A 73 3.29 -2.21 -12.70
N ALA A 74 3.36 -3.11 -11.72
CA ALA A 74 2.14 -3.61 -11.12
C ALA A 74 1.35 -2.49 -10.45
N ALA A 75 2.05 -1.60 -9.75
CA ALA A 75 1.39 -0.51 -9.06
C ALA A 75 0.70 0.43 -10.05
N LEU A 76 1.38 0.77 -11.13
CA LEU A 76 0.78 1.64 -12.11
C LEU A 76 -0.45 1.00 -12.76
N TYR A 77 -0.36 -0.28 -13.03
CA TYR A 77 -1.50 -0.97 -13.60
C TYR A 77 -2.68 -0.98 -12.64
N LEU A 78 -2.41 -1.29 -11.39
CA LEU A 78 -3.49 -1.36 -10.41
C LEU A 78 -4.12 0.02 -10.17
N ARG A 79 -3.31 1.06 -10.27
CA ARG A 79 -3.85 2.40 -10.10
C ARG A 79 -4.85 2.75 -11.20
N THR A 80 -4.70 2.17 -12.39
CA THR A 80 -5.69 2.40 -13.43
C THR A 80 -7.01 1.73 -13.10
N LYS A 81 -6.97 0.69 -12.26
CA LYS A 81 -8.17 -0.03 -11.86
C LYS A 81 -8.83 0.55 -10.63
N CYS A 82 -8.08 1.31 -9.86
CA CYS A 82 -8.60 1.86 -8.61
C CYS A 82 -8.08 3.28 -8.46
N HIS A 83 -8.85 4.21 -8.97
CA HIS A 83 -8.44 5.61 -8.96
C HIS A 83 -8.36 6.11 -7.54
N GLY A 84 -7.35 6.88 -7.27
CA GLY A 84 -7.20 7.48 -5.96
C GLY A 84 -6.50 6.61 -4.95
N ILE A 85 -6.13 5.39 -5.32
CA ILE A 85 -5.42 4.54 -4.37
C ILE A 85 -4.03 5.10 -4.14
N ARG A 86 -3.62 5.10 -2.89
CA ARG A 86 -2.27 5.49 -2.55
C ARG A 86 -1.36 4.31 -2.68
N ILE A 87 -0.10 4.56 -2.99
CA ILE A 87 0.85 3.49 -3.23
C ILE A 87 2.07 3.71 -2.35
N LEU A 88 2.42 2.69 -1.58
CA LEU A 88 3.63 2.69 -0.77
C LEU A 88 4.48 1.52 -1.20
N MET A 89 5.68 1.82 -1.69
CA MET A 89 6.62 0.80 -2.13
C MET A 89 7.47 0.41 -0.94
N VAL A 90 7.41 -0.84 -0.55
CA VAL A 90 8.19 -1.32 0.59
C VAL A 90 9.44 -1.96 0.04
N SER A 91 10.53 -1.21 0.08
CA SER A 91 11.78 -1.64 -0.49
C SER A 91 12.66 -2.30 0.55
N GLY A 92 13.19 -3.46 0.25
CA GLY A 92 14.10 -4.11 1.17
C GLY A 92 15.51 -3.60 1.03
N PHE A 93 16.08 -3.79 -0.13
CA PHE A 93 17.49 -3.49 -0.33
C PHE A 93 17.74 -2.56 -1.49
N LEU A 94 16.77 -1.77 -1.83
CA LEU A 94 16.94 -0.95 -2.99
C LEU A 94 17.81 0.23 -2.69
N ASP A 95 18.94 0.28 -3.35
CA ASP A 95 19.86 1.39 -3.18
C ASP A 95 19.92 2.29 -4.39
N ASP A 96 19.04 2.06 -5.35
CA ASP A 96 19.10 2.82 -6.59
C ASP A 96 18.26 4.09 -6.43
N ASP A 97 18.95 5.20 -6.22
CA ASP A 97 18.28 6.47 -6.02
C ASP A 97 17.47 6.89 -7.24
N ARG A 98 17.88 6.45 -8.42
CA ARG A 98 17.17 6.83 -9.62
C ARG A 98 15.80 6.19 -9.67
N LEU A 99 15.69 4.95 -9.22
CA LEU A 99 14.40 4.30 -9.17
C LEU A 99 13.48 4.95 -8.15
N GLN A 100 14.05 5.29 -6.99
CA GLN A 100 13.25 5.96 -5.98
C GLN A 100 12.76 7.31 -6.47
N TYR A 101 13.61 8.03 -7.17
CA TYR A 101 13.22 9.32 -7.72
C TYR A 101 12.11 9.14 -8.75
N GLN A 102 12.25 8.15 -9.61
CA GLN A 102 11.24 7.88 -10.62
C GLN A 102 9.90 7.55 -9.98
N TRP A 103 9.92 6.75 -8.91
CA TRP A 103 8.69 6.40 -8.23
C TRP A 103 8.04 7.61 -7.59
N SER A 104 8.86 8.49 -7.01
CA SER A 104 8.30 9.66 -6.35
C SER A 104 7.65 10.60 -7.38
N LEU A 105 8.18 10.65 -8.59
CA LEU A 105 7.56 11.45 -9.63
C LEU A 105 6.18 10.94 -9.99
N GLN A 106 5.93 9.66 -9.74
CA GLN A 106 4.62 9.07 -10.00
C GLN A 106 3.72 9.11 -8.77
N GLY A 107 4.15 9.76 -7.70
CA GLY A 107 3.36 9.81 -6.51
C GLY A 107 3.42 8.55 -5.68
N ILE A 108 4.44 7.74 -5.86
CA ILE A 108 4.61 6.51 -5.11
C ILE A 108 5.59 6.76 -3.99
N GLU A 109 5.13 6.58 -2.76
CA GLU A 109 6.01 6.70 -1.61
C GLU A 109 6.90 5.49 -1.51
N VAL A 110 8.09 5.68 -1.00
CA VAL A 110 9.04 4.60 -0.83
C VAL A 110 9.42 4.51 0.64
N PHE A 111 9.36 3.32 1.18
CA PHE A 111 9.76 3.09 2.56
C PHE A 111 11.10 2.39 2.53
N PRO A 112 12.17 3.10 2.89
CA PRO A 112 13.50 2.50 2.83
C PRO A 112 13.73 1.63 4.05
N LYS A 113 14.69 0.75 3.94
CA LYS A 113 15.08 -0.05 5.06
C LYS A 113 16.41 0.49 5.60
N PRO A 114 16.87 0.08 6.76
CA PRO A 114 16.20 -0.86 7.64
C PRO A 114 15.07 -0.18 8.39
N PHE A 115 14.14 -0.96 8.86
CA PHE A 115 13.04 -0.37 9.56
C PHE A 115 12.54 -1.30 10.65
N THR A 116 11.90 -0.71 11.65
CA THR A 116 11.23 -1.48 12.69
C THR A 116 9.76 -1.57 12.34
N GLY A 117 9.06 -2.42 13.05
CA GLY A 117 7.62 -2.50 12.86
C GLY A 117 6.94 -1.18 13.15
N GLU A 118 7.43 -0.47 14.15
CA GLU A 118 6.83 0.82 14.49
C GLU A 118 7.05 1.85 13.40
N GLU A 119 8.24 1.88 12.82
CA GLU A 119 8.51 2.82 11.74
C GLU A 119 7.67 2.50 10.52
N PHE A 120 7.50 1.23 10.25
CA PHE A 120 6.66 0.82 9.14
C PHE A 120 5.22 1.27 9.34
N LEU A 121 4.69 1.03 10.53
CA LEU A 121 3.30 1.41 10.82
C LEU A 121 3.12 2.92 10.80
N GLN A 122 4.14 3.65 11.26
CA GLN A 122 4.05 5.10 11.23
C GLN A 122 4.04 5.61 9.80
N THR A 123 4.84 5.00 8.94
CA THR A 123 4.87 5.40 7.54
C THR A 123 3.53 5.11 6.86
N VAL A 124 2.94 3.97 7.16
CA VAL A 124 1.64 3.63 6.61
C VAL A 124 0.61 4.68 7.03
N ALA A 125 0.61 5.04 8.30
CA ALA A 125 -0.32 6.03 8.79
C ALA A 125 -0.11 7.38 8.13
N ASN A 126 1.16 7.76 7.93
CA ASN A 126 1.47 9.03 7.30
C ASN A 126 0.99 9.08 5.85
N VAL A 127 1.18 8.01 5.13
CA VAL A 127 0.75 7.97 3.73
C VAL A 127 -0.76 8.07 3.66
N LEU A 128 -1.45 7.37 4.53
CA LEU A 128 -2.90 7.43 4.54
C LEU A 128 -3.41 8.81 4.92
N ALA A 129 -2.68 9.49 5.78
CA ALA A 129 -3.10 10.81 6.23
C ALA A 129 -2.92 11.88 5.17
N THR A 130 -2.10 11.63 4.15
CA THR A 130 -1.86 12.62 3.11
C THR A 130 -2.84 12.51 1.97
N ARG A 131 -3.89 11.76 2.15
CA ARG A 131 -4.81 11.49 1.05
C ARG A 131 -5.32 12.77 0.39
N ASP A 132 -5.57 13.77 1.16
CA ASP A 132 -6.16 14.98 0.61
C ASP A 132 -5.18 15.82 -0.16
N ALA A 133 -3.92 15.61 0.09
CA ALA A 133 -2.91 16.41 -0.57
C ALA A 133 -2.65 15.96 -1.98
N VAL A 134 -2.93 14.74 -2.24
CA VAL A 134 -2.57 14.17 -3.50
C VAL A 134 -3.23 14.80 -4.67
N PRO A 135 -4.48 14.89 -4.61
CA PRO A 135 -5.14 15.33 -5.80
C PRO A 135 -4.85 16.70 -6.17
N THR A 136 -4.35 17.25 -5.48
CA THR A 136 -4.12 18.50 -5.87
C THR A 136 -3.53 18.67 -6.99
N ASP A 137 -3.76 18.13 -6.93
CA ASP A 137 -3.52 18.19 -7.71
C ASP A 137 -3.56 18.10 -8.63
N ALA A 138 -3.46 17.76 -8.41
CA ALA A 138 -3.42 17.54 -9.30
C ALA A 138 -3.95 18.26 -9.98
N THR A 139 -4.37 18.41 -9.65
CA THR A 139 -4.90 18.89 -10.28
C THR A 139 -4.58 19.75 -10.64
N ALA A 140 -4.31 19.92 -10.35
CA ALA A 140 -4.13 20.75 -10.81
C ALA A 140 -3.94 20.89 -11.69
#